data_e3fcdad6429571cb4c063bf530aefb5d
#
_entry.id   e3fcdad6429571cb4c063bf530aefb5d
#
_cell.length_a   1.000
_cell.length_b   1.000
_cell.length_c   1.000
_cell.angle_alpha   90.00
_cell.angle_beta   90.00
_cell.angle_gamma   90.00
#
_symmetry.space_group_name_H-M   'P 1'
#
loop_
_entity.id
_entity.type
_entity.pdbx_description
1 polymer ?
#
loop_
_entity_poly.entity_id
_entity_poly.type
_entity_poly.pdbx_seq_one_letter_code
_entity_poly.pdbx_strand_id
1 'polypeptide(L)'
;MRAAAWFVVLLLLGLLLPATGAERLNVLLIISDDLRDTVGCYGNAQARTPNLDRLAARGVRFDRAYVQYPVCNPSRVSFFTGLRCEQTGILDNGTLFRDRLPDIVTFPQLLRQNGWHAVAYGKVFHVGEAMGEVREGWLDLGRSWDEAKLFQPTPEGRVIEGRNLTGGKLKWCEWGMTAGTDDDQPDGQTARAAIAAIETHTRAGKPWIVAAGFHRPHDPFLVPKKYFDLYPAGSLKLYHDPPDATPLPPLAIPGGAFRAAFDAFTDTERMEFLRAYYAGVSFMDAQVGRLMDALDRFKLWERTLVVFVSDNGYHHNERNWWNKSTLFERSCRVPLIVVAPDGRGGAVCRAPVELVDLYPTVADYCGLKPPHALAGRSLRPLLKNPAARGRDAAFTLVTRGRHHGQTVRTERWRYIQWSDGHAELYDESKDPEETRNLVNDPGAASALNELRPLLGRLGPVRAAEPNPSPNRQ
;
A
#
# COMPACT_ATOMS: atom_id res chain seq x y z
N MET A 1 -32.98 -14.71 84.58
CA MET A 1 -33.25 -15.15 83.21
C MET A 1 -32.55 -14.20 82.27
N ARG A 2 -31.42 -14.62 81.70
CA ARG A 2 -30.63 -13.78 80.73
C ARG A 2 -30.80 -14.43 79.36
N ALA A 3 -31.37 -13.70 78.39
CA ALA A 3 -31.50 -14.09 77.01
C ALA A 3 -30.18 -13.71 76.26
N ALA A 4 -29.54 -14.67 75.67
CA ALA A 4 -28.38 -14.47 74.83
C ALA A 4 -28.86 -14.25 73.36
N ALA A 5 -28.53 -13.09 72.78
CA ALA A 5 -28.76 -12.78 71.39
C ALA A 5 -27.58 -13.24 70.57
N TRP A 6 -27.79 -14.14 69.59
CA TRP A 6 -26.81 -14.55 68.63
C TRP A 6 -26.84 -13.61 67.41
N PHE A 7 -25.76 -12.87 67.13
CA PHE A 7 -25.56 -12.09 65.90
C PHE A 7 -24.94 -13.03 64.83
N VAL A 8 -25.71 -13.33 63.79
CA VAL A 8 -25.20 -13.99 62.60
C VAL A 8 -24.61 -12.94 61.67
N VAL A 9 -23.27 -12.92 61.57
CA VAL A 9 -22.57 -12.10 60.58
C VAL A 9 -22.51 -12.86 59.26
N LEU A 10 -23.36 -12.48 58.30
CA LEU A 10 -23.27 -12.96 56.90
C LEU A 10 -22.11 -12.22 56.19
N LEU A 11 -20.96 -12.94 56.04
CA LEU A 11 -19.87 -12.53 55.15
C LEU A 11 -20.33 -12.70 53.70
N LEU A 12 -20.73 -11.61 53.03
CA LEU A 12 -20.87 -11.54 51.59
C LEU A 12 -19.44 -11.57 50.99
N LEU A 13 -18.97 -12.75 50.60
CA LEU A 13 -17.85 -12.87 49.65
C LEU A 13 -18.34 -12.38 48.27
N GLY A 14 -18.10 -11.14 47.99
CA GLY A 14 -18.22 -10.62 46.63
C GLY A 14 -17.19 -11.31 45.73
N LEU A 15 -17.62 -12.25 44.93
CA LEU A 15 -16.85 -12.77 43.80
C LEU A 15 -16.60 -11.55 42.87
N LEU A 16 -15.44 -10.94 43.00
CA LEU A 16 -14.85 -10.09 41.99
C LEU A 16 -14.56 -10.97 40.78
N LEU A 17 -15.57 -11.13 39.91
CA LEU A 17 -15.33 -11.60 38.55
C LEU A 17 -14.29 -10.64 37.97
N PRO A 18 -13.15 -11.14 37.43
CA PRO A 18 -12.23 -10.28 36.74
C PRO A 18 -13.04 -9.63 35.61
N ALA A 19 -13.05 -8.28 35.57
CA ALA A 19 -13.56 -7.56 34.43
C ALA A 19 -12.89 -8.19 33.20
N THR A 20 -13.68 -8.87 32.36
CA THR A 20 -13.21 -9.39 31.08
C THR A 20 -12.79 -8.17 30.28
N GLY A 21 -11.52 -7.81 30.36
CA GLY A 21 -10.94 -6.75 29.53
C GLY A 21 -11.35 -7.07 28.09
N ALA A 22 -11.87 -6.07 27.37
CA ALA A 22 -12.27 -6.24 25.99
C ALA A 22 -11.15 -7.01 25.26
N GLU A 23 -11.52 -8.11 24.61
CA GLU A 23 -10.57 -8.99 23.95
C GLU A 23 -9.78 -8.17 22.91
N ARG A 24 -8.45 -8.14 23.03
CA ARG A 24 -7.59 -7.32 22.16
C ARG A 24 -7.70 -7.82 20.73
N LEU A 25 -7.91 -6.91 19.79
CA LEU A 25 -7.99 -7.24 18.37
C LEU A 25 -6.63 -7.69 17.83
N ASN A 26 -6.66 -8.67 16.95
CA ASN A 26 -5.54 -8.99 16.09
C ASN A 26 -5.49 -7.99 14.91
N VAL A 27 -4.34 -7.89 14.26
CA VAL A 27 -4.16 -7.07 13.05
C VAL A 27 -3.52 -7.92 11.96
N LEU A 28 -4.18 -8.09 10.83
CA LEU A 28 -3.61 -8.65 9.61
C LEU A 28 -3.39 -7.52 8.61
N LEU A 29 -2.12 -7.20 8.35
CA LEU A 29 -1.73 -6.22 7.36
C LEU A 29 -1.24 -6.93 6.11
N ILE A 30 -1.91 -6.73 4.99
CA ILE A 30 -1.56 -7.30 3.69
C ILE A 30 -1.15 -6.15 2.78
N ILE A 31 0.09 -6.16 2.31
CA ILE A 31 0.65 -5.11 1.45
C ILE A 31 1.00 -5.74 0.10
N SER A 32 0.50 -5.15 -0.99
CA SER A 32 0.93 -5.44 -2.35
C SER A 32 1.89 -4.34 -2.81
N ASP A 33 2.86 -4.67 -3.65
CA ASP A 33 3.85 -3.73 -4.17
C ASP A 33 3.49 -3.35 -5.61
N ASP A 34 3.39 -2.06 -5.90
CA ASP A 34 3.08 -1.51 -7.23
C ASP A 34 1.68 -1.90 -7.78
N LEU A 35 0.69 -2.16 -6.93
CA LEU A 35 -0.66 -2.49 -7.37
C LEU A 35 -1.50 -1.23 -7.54
N ARG A 36 -1.94 -0.97 -8.76
CA ARG A 36 -2.97 0.02 -9.07
C ARG A 36 -4.39 -0.61 -8.97
N ASP A 37 -5.39 0.11 -9.42
CA ASP A 37 -6.80 -0.33 -9.50
C ASP A 37 -7.07 -1.48 -10.52
N THR A 38 -6.05 -2.26 -10.88
CA THR A 38 -6.14 -3.46 -11.73
C THR A 38 -6.74 -4.63 -10.93
N VAL A 39 -7.92 -4.42 -10.38
CA VAL A 39 -8.63 -5.33 -9.47
C VAL A 39 -10.11 -5.35 -9.81
N GLY A 40 -10.76 -6.51 -9.78
CA GLY A 40 -12.17 -6.69 -10.15
C GLY A 40 -13.10 -5.79 -9.35
N CYS A 41 -12.99 -5.78 -8.03
CA CYS A 41 -13.84 -4.94 -7.17
C CYS A 41 -13.62 -3.42 -7.37
N TYR A 42 -12.56 -2.97 -8.05
CA TYR A 42 -12.37 -1.59 -8.49
C TYR A 42 -12.86 -1.32 -9.91
N GLY A 43 -13.58 -2.27 -10.51
CA GLY A 43 -14.21 -2.11 -11.83
C GLY A 43 -13.36 -2.58 -13.01
N ASN A 44 -12.19 -3.18 -12.78
CA ASN A 44 -11.38 -3.72 -13.85
C ASN A 44 -11.89 -5.10 -14.29
N ALA A 45 -12.68 -5.14 -15.38
CA ALA A 45 -13.28 -6.38 -15.89
C ALA A 45 -12.25 -7.39 -16.47
N GLN A 46 -11.03 -6.95 -16.78
CA GLN A 46 -9.97 -7.79 -17.31
C GLN A 46 -9.22 -8.52 -16.19
N ALA A 47 -9.18 -7.98 -14.97
CA ALA A 47 -8.49 -8.58 -13.83
C ALA A 47 -9.18 -9.85 -13.34
N ARG A 48 -8.40 -10.84 -12.95
CA ARG A 48 -8.87 -12.10 -12.32
C ARG A 48 -8.45 -12.09 -10.85
N THR A 49 -9.29 -11.45 -10.00
CA THR A 49 -9.00 -11.22 -8.58
C THR A 49 -10.18 -11.59 -7.67
N PRO A 50 -10.65 -12.87 -7.73
CA PRO A 50 -11.84 -13.28 -6.98
C PRO A 50 -11.67 -13.19 -5.46
N ASN A 51 -10.45 -13.26 -4.94
CA ASN A 51 -10.20 -13.20 -3.51
C ASN A 51 -10.25 -11.77 -2.97
N LEU A 52 -9.72 -10.80 -3.71
CA LEU A 52 -9.89 -9.38 -3.39
C LEU A 52 -11.35 -8.95 -3.50
N ASP A 53 -12.10 -9.51 -4.44
CA ASP A 53 -13.54 -9.29 -4.56
C ASP A 53 -14.29 -9.85 -3.32
N ARG A 54 -13.91 -11.06 -2.83
CA ARG A 54 -14.39 -11.63 -1.56
C ARG A 54 -14.04 -10.75 -0.36
N LEU A 55 -12.81 -10.20 -0.32
CA LEU A 55 -12.36 -9.33 0.77
C LEU A 55 -13.16 -8.02 0.77
N ALA A 56 -13.37 -7.40 -0.39
CA ALA A 56 -14.17 -6.20 -0.54
C ALA A 56 -15.66 -6.43 -0.12
N ALA A 57 -16.19 -7.61 -0.41
CA ALA A 57 -17.54 -7.98 0.04
C ALA A 57 -17.66 -8.10 1.57
N ARG A 58 -16.57 -8.32 2.29
CA ARG A 58 -16.53 -8.39 3.76
C ARG A 58 -16.26 -7.04 4.43
N GLY A 59 -15.62 -6.11 3.75
CA GLY A 59 -15.15 -4.86 4.33
C GLY A 59 -15.62 -3.60 3.63
N VAL A 60 -14.96 -2.50 3.92
CA VAL A 60 -15.13 -1.23 3.21
C VAL A 60 -13.99 -1.10 2.21
N ARG A 61 -14.35 -0.93 0.94
CA ARG A 61 -13.44 -0.55 -0.13
C ARG A 61 -13.38 0.98 -0.24
N PHE A 62 -12.19 1.53 -0.23
CA PHE A 62 -11.97 2.97 -0.41
C PHE A 62 -11.64 3.25 -1.89
N ASP A 63 -12.53 3.95 -2.59
CA ASP A 63 -12.36 4.26 -4.02
C ASP A 63 -11.25 5.27 -4.27
N ARG A 64 -10.92 6.10 -3.28
CA ARG A 64 -10.00 7.23 -3.39
C ARG A 64 -8.99 7.23 -2.23
N ALA A 65 -8.12 6.22 -2.21
CA ALA A 65 -7.00 6.15 -1.26
C ALA A 65 -5.69 6.57 -1.95
N TYR A 66 -4.95 7.50 -1.34
CA TYR A 66 -3.79 8.14 -1.95
C TYR A 66 -2.53 7.99 -1.11
N VAL A 67 -1.41 7.75 -1.81
CA VAL A 67 -0.07 7.71 -1.22
C VAL A 67 0.47 9.12 -1.01
N GLN A 68 1.40 9.29 -0.06
CA GLN A 68 2.07 10.56 0.17
C GLN A 68 3.24 10.78 -0.79
N TYR A 69 3.77 9.69 -1.34
CA TYR A 69 4.82 9.68 -2.35
C TYR A 69 4.71 8.37 -3.16
N PRO A 70 4.61 8.40 -4.50
CA PRO A 70 4.37 7.21 -5.31
C PRO A 70 5.68 6.44 -5.60
N VAL A 71 6.36 6.01 -4.52
CA VAL A 71 7.56 5.15 -4.52
C VAL A 71 7.58 4.36 -3.22
N CYS A 72 8.06 3.11 -3.28
CA CYS A 72 7.93 2.12 -2.21
C CYS A 72 8.40 2.61 -0.83
N ASN A 73 9.69 3.01 -0.68
CA ASN A 73 10.24 3.38 0.63
C ASN A 73 9.56 4.61 1.23
N PRO A 74 9.46 5.76 0.53
CA PRO A 74 8.78 6.94 1.07
C PRO A 74 7.33 6.66 1.48
N SER A 75 6.57 5.95 0.65
CA SER A 75 5.18 5.61 0.94
C SER A 75 5.07 4.71 2.17
N ARG A 76 5.86 3.64 2.24
CA ARG A 76 5.85 2.69 3.37
C ARG A 76 6.25 3.37 4.67
N VAL A 77 7.33 4.15 4.67
CA VAL A 77 7.75 4.92 5.85
C VAL A 77 6.64 5.88 6.28
N SER A 78 5.98 6.56 5.33
CA SER A 78 4.91 7.49 5.63
C SER A 78 3.75 6.80 6.36
N PHE A 79 3.20 5.69 5.84
CA PHE A 79 2.07 5.06 6.50
C PHE A 79 2.45 4.29 7.78
N PHE A 80 3.69 3.77 7.90
CA PHE A 80 4.13 3.12 9.13
C PHE A 80 4.41 4.10 10.27
N THR A 81 4.86 5.31 9.95
CA THR A 81 5.13 6.36 10.94
C THR A 81 3.95 7.31 11.17
N GLY A 82 2.98 7.34 10.25
CA GLY A 82 1.88 8.31 10.27
C GLY A 82 2.31 9.74 9.97
N LEU A 83 3.51 9.93 9.41
CA LEU A 83 4.07 11.21 9.02
C LEU A 83 4.10 11.36 7.50
N ARG A 84 3.95 12.57 6.99
CA ARG A 84 4.10 12.84 5.56
C ARG A 84 5.56 12.80 5.12
N CYS A 85 5.80 12.61 3.84
CA CYS A 85 7.17 12.50 3.30
C CYS A 85 7.99 13.78 3.50
N GLU A 86 7.38 14.97 3.47
CA GLU A 86 8.04 16.22 3.81
C GLU A 86 8.44 16.34 5.29
N GLN A 87 7.76 15.58 6.17
CA GLN A 87 8.09 15.50 7.60
C GLN A 87 9.17 14.45 7.87
N THR A 88 9.11 13.31 7.18
CA THR A 88 10.09 12.23 7.35
C THR A 88 11.43 12.55 6.69
N GLY A 89 11.43 13.35 5.63
CA GLY A 89 12.60 13.58 4.77
C GLY A 89 13.02 12.34 3.96
N ILE A 90 12.17 11.29 3.91
CA ILE A 90 12.42 10.09 3.12
C ILE A 90 11.74 10.29 1.76
N LEU A 91 12.54 10.48 0.71
CA LEU A 91 12.07 10.86 -0.64
C LEU A 91 12.61 9.93 -1.74
N ASP A 92 13.27 8.83 -1.35
CA ASP A 92 13.88 7.85 -2.24
C ASP A 92 13.90 6.45 -1.64
N ASN A 93 14.30 5.45 -2.45
CA ASN A 93 14.42 4.06 -2.02
C ASN A 93 15.76 3.74 -1.33
N GLY A 94 16.73 4.64 -1.36
CA GLY A 94 18.09 4.42 -0.84
C GLY A 94 18.28 4.84 0.61
N THR A 95 17.38 5.65 1.16
CA THR A 95 17.51 6.22 2.51
C THR A 95 16.87 5.32 3.56
N LEU A 96 17.65 4.77 4.50
CA LEU A 96 17.13 4.05 5.65
C LEU A 96 16.41 5.03 6.58
N PHE A 97 15.14 4.77 6.89
CA PHE A 97 14.34 5.72 7.67
C PHE A 97 14.86 5.90 9.10
N ARG A 98 15.50 4.87 9.69
CA ARG A 98 16.09 4.96 11.02
C ARG A 98 17.27 5.91 11.12
N ASP A 99 17.96 6.18 10.01
CA ASP A 99 19.05 7.16 9.98
C ASP A 99 18.53 8.60 10.11
N ARG A 100 17.30 8.86 9.64
CA ARG A 100 16.64 10.17 9.70
C ARG A 100 15.73 10.31 10.93
N LEU A 101 15.12 9.23 11.35
CA LEU A 101 14.09 9.17 12.39
C LEU A 101 14.41 8.04 13.39
N PRO A 102 15.54 8.12 14.13
CA PRO A 102 16.01 7.02 14.97
C PRO A 102 15.00 6.62 16.05
N ASP A 103 14.26 7.57 16.62
CA ASP A 103 13.38 7.35 17.76
C ASP A 103 11.90 7.28 17.38
N ILE A 104 11.56 7.40 16.09
CA ILE A 104 10.17 7.34 15.67
C ILE A 104 9.55 5.98 15.99
N VAL A 105 8.36 5.98 16.54
CA VAL A 105 7.61 4.76 16.84
C VAL A 105 6.66 4.46 15.68
N THR A 106 6.90 3.37 14.98
CA THR A 106 5.99 2.87 13.93
C THR A 106 4.75 2.24 14.56
N PHE A 107 3.64 2.10 13.83
CA PHE A 107 2.46 1.46 14.44
C PHE A 107 2.68 -0.02 14.82
N PRO A 108 3.46 -0.87 14.08
CA PRO A 108 3.80 -2.19 14.58
C PRO A 108 4.63 -2.15 15.87
N GLN A 109 5.59 -1.21 15.95
CA GLN A 109 6.37 -0.98 17.18
C GLN A 109 5.46 -0.57 18.35
N LEU A 110 4.46 0.29 18.12
CA LEU A 110 3.49 0.68 19.14
C LEU A 110 2.72 -0.56 19.67
N LEU A 111 2.22 -1.41 18.76
CA LEU A 111 1.52 -2.62 19.14
C LEU A 111 2.44 -3.55 19.93
N ARG A 112 3.66 -3.80 19.42
CA ARG A 112 4.67 -4.64 20.06
C ARG A 112 4.99 -4.17 21.50
N GLN A 113 5.23 -2.88 21.69
CA GLN A 113 5.48 -2.27 22.99
C GLN A 113 4.30 -2.41 23.97
N ASN A 114 3.09 -2.63 23.45
CA ASN A 114 1.88 -2.81 24.23
C ASN A 114 1.41 -4.29 24.31
N GLY A 115 2.28 -5.25 23.98
CA GLY A 115 2.07 -6.68 24.24
C GLY A 115 1.42 -7.46 23.09
N TRP A 116 1.35 -6.91 21.88
CA TRP A 116 1.10 -7.69 20.67
C TRP A 116 2.38 -8.41 20.23
N HIS A 117 2.26 -9.64 19.75
CA HIS A 117 3.35 -10.28 19.05
C HIS A 117 3.36 -9.79 17.60
N ALA A 118 4.49 -9.20 17.18
CA ALA A 118 4.59 -8.49 15.91
C ALA A 118 5.51 -9.22 14.94
N VAL A 119 4.99 -9.69 13.80
CA VAL A 119 5.78 -10.41 12.80
C VAL A 119 5.55 -9.87 11.39
N ALA A 120 6.60 -9.90 10.55
CA ALA A 120 6.60 -9.43 9.18
C ALA A 120 7.23 -10.45 8.23
N TYR A 121 6.51 -10.80 7.19
CA TYR A 121 6.99 -11.71 6.15
C TYR A 121 6.89 -11.05 4.77
N GLY A 122 7.93 -11.23 3.95
CA GLY A 122 8.04 -10.61 2.64
C GLY A 122 8.33 -9.11 2.68
N LYS A 123 7.99 -8.38 1.63
CA LYS A 123 8.29 -6.94 1.46
C LYS A 123 7.31 -6.06 2.26
N VAL A 124 7.52 -5.95 3.56
CA VAL A 124 6.72 -5.11 4.48
C VAL A 124 7.31 -3.70 4.55
N PHE A 125 8.55 -3.53 5.03
CA PHE A 125 9.34 -2.34 4.74
C PHE A 125 10.02 -2.48 3.38
N HIS A 126 10.56 -1.38 2.85
CA HIS A 126 11.44 -1.45 1.70
C HIS A 126 12.79 -2.06 2.12
N VAL A 127 13.35 -2.94 1.29
CA VAL A 127 14.50 -3.76 1.68
C VAL A 127 15.77 -3.49 0.88
N GLY A 128 15.79 -2.40 0.12
CA GLY A 128 16.89 -2.03 -0.76
C GLY A 128 16.66 -2.49 -2.21
N GLU A 129 17.62 -2.18 -3.08
CA GLU A 129 17.45 -2.29 -4.55
C GLU A 129 17.57 -3.71 -5.11
N ALA A 130 18.20 -4.65 -4.39
CA ALA A 130 18.42 -6.00 -4.88
C ALA A 130 17.50 -7.00 -4.22
N MET A 131 16.73 -7.75 -5.02
CA MET A 131 16.04 -8.94 -4.53
C MET A 131 17.07 -9.92 -3.97
N GLY A 132 17.08 -10.09 -2.64
CA GLY A 132 17.93 -11.06 -1.96
C GLY A 132 18.97 -10.51 -1.01
N GLU A 133 19.34 -9.25 -1.11
CA GLU A 133 20.22 -8.62 -0.15
C GLU A 133 19.43 -7.69 0.76
N VAL A 134 19.21 -8.14 2.00
CA VAL A 134 18.65 -7.30 3.05
C VAL A 134 19.80 -6.52 3.67
N ARG A 135 19.81 -5.21 3.48
CA ARG A 135 20.72 -4.35 4.22
C ARG A 135 20.39 -4.40 5.72
N GLU A 136 21.40 -4.38 6.56
CA GLU A 136 21.22 -4.30 8.01
C GLU A 136 20.30 -3.13 8.39
N GLY A 137 19.35 -3.38 9.31
CA GLY A 137 18.38 -2.39 9.77
C GLY A 137 17.13 -2.19 8.90
N TRP A 138 17.13 -2.64 7.64
CA TRP A 138 16.00 -2.41 6.73
C TRP A 138 14.72 -3.18 7.08
N LEU A 139 14.82 -4.30 7.79
CA LEU A 139 13.65 -5.02 8.29
C LEU A 139 13.09 -4.42 9.59
N ASP A 140 13.79 -3.52 10.24
CA ASP A 140 13.46 -2.94 11.55
C ASP A 140 13.18 -3.99 12.64
N LEU A 141 13.92 -5.13 12.54
CA LEU A 141 13.85 -6.23 13.48
C LEU A 141 14.28 -5.78 14.89
N GLY A 142 13.61 -6.29 15.93
CA GLY A 142 13.86 -5.92 17.33
C GLY A 142 13.25 -4.57 17.73
N ARG A 143 12.84 -3.72 16.75
CA ARG A 143 12.08 -2.49 17.01
C ARG A 143 10.62 -2.65 16.63
N SER A 144 10.31 -2.67 15.34
CA SER A 144 8.93 -2.85 14.86
C SER A 144 8.45 -4.29 14.95
N TRP A 145 9.34 -5.27 14.83
CA TRP A 145 9.00 -6.68 14.70
C TRP A 145 9.77 -7.56 15.69
N ASP A 146 9.12 -8.59 16.25
CA ASP A 146 9.74 -9.68 16.99
C ASP A 146 10.39 -10.68 16.01
N GLU A 147 9.79 -10.86 14.83
CA GLU A 147 10.32 -11.66 13.74
C GLU A 147 10.06 -10.94 12.40
N ALA A 148 11.07 -10.92 11.54
CA ALA A 148 10.92 -10.42 10.17
C ALA A 148 11.75 -11.27 9.21
N LYS A 149 11.16 -11.70 8.08
CA LYS A 149 11.81 -12.59 7.12
C LYS A 149 11.44 -12.28 5.68
N LEU A 150 12.46 -12.25 4.82
CA LEU A 150 12.31 -12.29 3.36
C LEU A 150 12.52 -13.69 2.83
N PHE A 151 11.91 -13.96 1.69
CA PHE A 151 12.03 -15.24 1.02
C PHE A 151 12.65 -15.08 -0.37
N GLN A 152 13.28 -16.15 -0.84
CA GLN A 152 13.86 -16.27 -2.17
C GLN A 152 13.14 -17.36 -2.95
N PRO A 153 13.09 -17.27 -4.29
CA PRO A 153 12.57 -18.38 -5.10
C PRO A 153 13.39 -19.64 -4.83
N THR A 154 12.73 -20.79 -4.80
CA THR A 154 13.40 -22.10 -4.82
C THR A 154 14.16 -22.32 -6.14
N PRO A 155 15.00 -23.34 -6.27
CA PRO A 155 15.62 -23.67 -7.55
C PRO A 155 14.59 -23.84 -8.68
N GLU A 156 13.47 -24.51 -8.43
CA GLU A 156 12.36 -24.68 -9.37
C GLU A 156 11.72 -23.34 -9.73
N GLY A 157 11.48 -22.48 -8.75
CA GLY A 157 10.92 -21.15 -8.94
C GLY A 157 11.82 -20.18 -9.72
N ARG A 158 13.10 -20.53 -9.94
CA ARG A 158 14.05 -19.75 -10.75
C ARG A 158 14.10 -20.21 -12.22
N VAL A 159 13.49 -21.33 -12.55
CA VAL A 159 13.37 -21.79 -13.94
C VAL A 159 12.28 -20.96 -14.60
N ILE A 160 12.65 -20.16 -15.60
CA ILE A 160 11.74 -19.23 -16.28
C ILE A 160 11.68 -19.49 -17.79
N GLU A 161 10.46 -19.34 -18.33
CA GLU A 161 10.20 -19.20 -19.75
C GLU A 161 9.73 -17.77 -20.01
N GLY A 162 10.62 -16.94 -20.53
CA GLY A 162 10.36 -15.51 -20.71
C GLY A 162 11.59 -14.78 -21.23
N ARG A 163 11.58 -13.46 -21.14
CA ARG A 163 12.71 -12.64 -21.63
C ARG A 163 12.83 -11.29 -20.92
N ASN A 164 14.03 -10.73 -20.99
CA ASN A 164 14.27 -9.33 -20.63
C ASN A 164 14.11 -8.44 -21.88
N LEU A 165 13.18 -7.49 -21.85
CA LEU A 165 12.86 -6.63 -23.01
C LEU A 165 13.95 -5.62 -23.36
N THR A 166 14.94 -5.42 -22.49
CA THR A 166 16.09 -4.54 -22.75
C THR A 166 17.38 -5.30 -23.09
N GLY A 167 17.28 -6.63 -23.32
CA GLY A 167 18.45 -7.49 -23.53
C GLY A 167 19.38 -7.52 -22.32
N GLY A 168 18.84 -7.37 -21.09
CA GLY A 168 19.59 -7.42 -19.85
C GLY A 168 20.18 -6.09 -19.39
N LYS A 169 20.05 -4.98 -20.14
CA LYS A 169 20.53 -3.65 -19.74
C LYS A 169 19.87 -3.15 -18.46
N LEU A 170 18.59 -3.41 -18.31
CA LEU A 170 17.80 -3.14 -17.10
C LEU A 170 17.29 -4.48 -16.55
N LYS A 171 17.94 -4.99 -15.51
CA LYS A 171 17.68 -6.34 -14.96
C LYS A 171 16.21 -6.57 -14.59
N TRP A 172 15.54 -5.55 -14.07
CA TRP A 172 14.15 -5.61 -13.66
C TRP A 172 13.16 -5.58 -14.84
N CYS A 173 13.60 -5.24 -16.06
CA CYS A 173 12.79 -5.20 -17.27
C CYS A 173 12.57 -6.61 -17.86
N GLU A 174 12.28 -7.57 -16.99
CA GLU A 174 12.14 -8.99 -17.29
C GLU A 174 10.73 -9.47 -16.96
N TRP A 175 10.18 -10.32 -17.80
CA TRP A 175 8.99 -11.08 -17.52
C TRP A 175 9.22 -12.56 -17.80
N GLY A 176 8.47 -13.43 -17.09
CA GLY A 176 8.59 -14.86 -17.31
C GLY A 176 7.60 -15.69 -16.53
N MET A 177 7.24 -16.80 -17.14
CA MET A 177 6.50 -17.90 -16.54
C MET A 177 7.47 -18.76 -15.75
N THR A 178 7.29 -18.87 -14.43
CA THR A 178 8.14 -19.73 -13.62
C THR A 178 7.61 -21.15 -13.52
N ALA A 179 8.52 -22.10 -13.39
CA ALA A 179 8.18 -23.49 -13.05
C ALA A 179 7.77 -23.61 -11.57
N GLY A 180 7.31 -24.80 -11.18
CA GLY A 180 6.95 -25.09 -9.80
C GLY A 180 5.56 -24.57 -9.38
N THR A 181 5.38 -24.48 -8.09
CA THR A 181 4.14 -24.11 -7.41
C THR A 181 4.20 -22.67 -6.89
N ASP A 182 3.13 -22.20 -6.26
CA ASP A 182 3.11 -20.87 -5.59
C ASP A 182 4.18 -20.77 -4.50
N ASP A 183 4.41 -21.86 -3.76
CA ASP A 183 5.38 -21.89 -2.66
C ASP A 183 6.85 -21.93 -3.15
N ASP A 184 7.07 -22.11 -4.44
CA ASP A 184 8.39 -21.94 -5.05
C ASP A 184 8.74 -20.46 -5.29
N GLN A 185 7.74 -19.57 -5.15
CA GLN A 185 7.89 -18.13 -5.23
C GLN A 185 7.90 -17.46 -3.86
N PRO A 186 8.56 -16.30 -3.69
CA PRO A 186 8.62 -15.56 -2.43
C PRO A 186 7.25 -15.25 -1.83
N ASP A 187 6.26 -14.88 -2.67
CA ASP A 187 4.93 -14.49 -2.17
C ASP A 187 4.13 -15.68 -1.65
N GLY A 188 4.28 -16.86 -2.26
CA GLY A 188 3.68 -18.08 -1.73
C GLY A 188 4.30 -18.51 -0.39
N GLN A 189 5.63 -18.39 -0.25
CA GLN A 189 6.34 -18.63 1.01
C GLN A 189 5.92 -17.60 2.08
N THR A 190 5.74 -16.34 1.69
CA THR A 190 5.23 -15.26 2.56
C THR A 190 3.84 -15.61 3.10
N ALA A 191 2.92 -16.01 2.24
CA ALA A 191 1.58 -16.43 2.66
C ALA A 191 1.62 -17.61 3.62
N ARG A 192 2.42 -18.65 3.31
CA ARG A 192 2.59 -19.83 4.16
C ARG A 192 3.14 -19.46 5.55
N ALA A 193 4.17 -18.61 5.63
CA ALA A 193 4.75 -18.17 6.89
C ALA A 193 3.76 -17.33 7.71
N ALA A 194 3.04 -16.41 7.08
CA ALA A 194 2.02 -15.61 7.74
C ALA A 194 0.88 -16.48 8.32
N ILE A 195 0.43 -17.49 7.58
CA ILE A 195 -0.59 -18.44 8.05
C ILE A 195 -0.08 -19.24 9.27
N ALA A 196 1.16 -19.70 9.24
CA ALA A 196 1.76 -20.42 10.37
C ALA A 196 1.85 -19.53 11.63
N ALA A 197 2.22 -18.26 11.46
CA ALA A 197 2.25 -17.31 12.57
C ALA A 197 0.85 -17.02 13.12
N ILE A 198 -0.16 -16.79 12.26
CA ILE A 198 -1.57 -16.63 12.67
C ILE A 198 -2.00 -17.83 13.52
N GLU A 199 -1.75 -19.05 13.06
CA GLU A 199 -2.10 -20.27 13.79
C GLU A 199 -1.41 -20.35 15.16
N THR A 200 -0.09 -20.16 15.17
CA THR A 200 0.74 -20.27 16.38
C THR A 200 0.31 -19.29 17.46
N HIS A 201 0.16 -18.01 17.10
CA HIS A 201 -0.16 -16.96 18.09
C HIS A 201 -1.63 -17.01 18.53
N THR A 202 -2.55 -17.43 17.64
CA THR A 202 -3.95 -17.67 18.01
C THR A 202 -4.07 -18.80 19.02
N ARG A 203 -3.38 -19.92 18.80
CA ARG A 203 -3.37 -21.04 19.77
C ARG A 203 -2.73 -20.66 21.09
N ALA A 204 -1.74 -19.79 21.09
CA ALA A 204 -1.12 -19.27 22.30
C ALA A 204 -1.97 -18.23 23.04
N GLY A 205 -3.13 -17.84 22.51
CA GLY A 205 -4.02 -16.86 23.12
C GLY A 205 -3.43 -15.43 23.21
N LYS A 206 -2.41 -15.12 22.40
CA LYS A 206 -1.74 -13.81 22.38
C LYS A 206 -2.29 -12.95 21.23
N PRO A 207 -2.57 -11.66 21.46
CA PRO A 207 -2.90 -10.76 20.38
C PRO A 207 -1.67 -10.60 19.47
N TRP A 208 -1.90 -10.50 18.17
CA TRP A 208 -0.83 -10.44 17.19
C TRP A 208 -1.08 -9.38 16.13
N ILE A 209 0.02 -8.86 15.59
CA ILE A 209 0.06 -8.21 14.28
C ILE A 209 0.91 -9.08 13.35
N VAL A 210 0.29 -9.57 12.28
CA VAL A 210 0.96 -10.29 11.21
C VAL A 210 0.91 -9.42 9.96
N ALA A 211 2.07 -9.07 9.43
CA ALA A 211 2.22 -8.35 8.17
C ALA A 211 2.71 -9.29 7.07
N ALA A 212 1.95 -9.40 5.98
CA ALA A 212 2.31 -10.13 4.76
C ALA A 212 2.54 -9.12 3.63
N GLY A 213 3.79 -8.90 3.25
CA GLY A 213 4.17 -8.02 2.16
C GLY A 213 4.46 -8.81 0.89
N PHE A 214 3.56 -8.78 -0.08
CA PHE A 214 3.72 -9.42 -1.37
C PHE A 214 4.52 -8.53 -2.32
N HIS A 215 5.43 -9.14 -3.06
CA HIS A 215 6.22 -8.46 -4.08
C HIS A 215 5.39 -8.17 -5.34
N ARG A 216 4.45 -9.07 -5.66
CA ARG A 216 3.66 -8.91 -6.87
C ARG A 216 2.56 -7.86 -6.68
N PRO A 217 2.28 -7.10 -7.75
CA PRO A 217 2.78 -7.21 -9.13
C PRO A 217 4.07 -6.42 -9.47
N HIS A 218 4.92 -6.03 -8.54
CA HIS A 218 6.20 -5.35 -8.82
C HIS A 218 7.10 -6.18 -9.75
N ASP A 219 7.82 -5.49 -10.64
CA ASP A 219 8.84 -6.08 -11.50
C ASP A 219 10.07 -6.68 -10.73
N PRO A 220 10.83 -7.59 -11.32
CA PRO A 220 10.60 -8.31 -12.58
C PRO A 220 9.33 -9.17 -12.47
N PHE A 221 8.57 -9.27 -13.58
CA PHE A 221 7.26 -9.94 -13.58
C PHE A 221 7.42 -11.46 -13.75
N LEU A 222 7.89 -12.13 -12.70
CA LEU A 222 8.12 -13.58 -12.67
C LEU A 222 7.07 -14.25 -11.80
N VAL A 223 6.21 -15.09 -12.39
CA VAL A 223 5.12 -15.78 -11.68
C VAL A 223 4.86 -17.15 -12.27
N PRO A 224 4.26 -18.10 -11.51
CA PRO A 224 3.93 -19.43 -12.02
C PRO A 224 3.04 -19.38 -13.26
N LYS A 225 3.36 -20.23 -14.24
CA LYS A 225 2.73 -20.29 -15.57
C LYS A 225 1.19 -20.27 -15.51
N LYS A 226 0.58 -20.96 -14.56
CA LYS A 226 -0.89 -21.04 -14.41
C LYS A 226 -1.59 -19.68 -14.35
N TYR A 227 -0.91 -18.63 -13.88
CA TYR A 227 -1.46 -17.28 -13.83
C TYR A 227 -1.36 -16.55 -15.17
N PHE A 228 -0.34 -16.84 -15.97
CA PHE A 228 -0.29 -16.38 -17.36
C PHE A 228 -1.40 -17.02 -18.22
N ASP A 229 -1.76 -18.27 -17.93
CA ASP A 229 -2.81 -19.00 -18.65
C ASP A 229 -4.20 -18.37 -18.43
N LEU A 230 -4.41 -17.57 -17.37
CA LEU A 230 -5.61 -16.77 -17.15
C LEU A 230 -5.76 -15.62 -18.17
N TYR A 231 -4.68 -15.26 -18.86
CA TYR A 231 -4.61 -14.14 -19.80
C TYR A 231 -4.03 -14.60 -21.13
N PRO A 232 -4.84 -15.29 -21.98
CA PRO A 232 -4.40 -15.66 -23.32
C PRO A 232 -3.95 -14.46 -24.14
N ALA A 233 -3.10 -14.68 -25.14
CA ALA A 233 -2.69 -13.63 -26.05
C ALA A 233 -3.93 -12.94 -26.68
N GLY A 234 -3.95 -11.60 -26.68
CA GLY A 234 -5.06 -10.80 -27.21
C GLY A 234 -6.25 -10.63 -26.25
N SER A 235 -6.23 -11.20 -25.04
CA SER A 235 -7.31 -11.03 -24.05
C SER A 235 -7.29 -9.67 -23.33
N LEU A 236 -6.17 -8.97 -23.34
CA LEU A 236 -5.98 -7.65 -22.73
C LEU A 236 -5.95 -6.56 -23.80
N LYS A 237 -6.25 -5.34 -23.37
CA LYS A 237 -6.16 -4.16 -24.23
C LYS A 237 -5.10 -3.21 -23.68
N LEU A 238 -4.16 -2.81 -24.53
CA LEU A 238 -3.21 -1.76 -24.24
C LEU A 238 -3.91 -0.41 -24.35
N TYR A 239 -3.70 0.46 -23.38
CA TYR A 239 -4.20 1.83 -23.42
C TYR A 239 -3.27 2.70 -24.28
N HIS A 240 -3.86 3.62 -25.03
CA HIS A 240 -3.17 4.71 -25.72
C HIS A 240 -3.90 6.02 -25.44
N ASP A 241 -3.13 7.07 -25.19
CA ASP A 241 -3.69 8.40 -25.08
C ASP A 241 -4.41 8.81 -26.37
N PRO A 242 -5.49 9.59 -26.29
CA PRO A 242 -6.14 10.14 -27.47
C PRO A 242 -5.17 11.09 -28.23
N PRO A 243 -5.31 11.22 -29.56
CA PRO A 243 -4.38 12.04 -30.36
C PRO A 243 -4.33 13.52 -29.98
N ASP A 244 -5.39 14.04 -29.37
CA ASP A 244 -5.55 15.41 -28.88
C ASP A 244 -5.19 15.59 -27.40
N ALA A 245 -4.54 14.60 -26.79
CA ALA A 245 -4.05 14.71 -25.41
C ALA A 245 -3.11 15.90 -25.25
N THR A 246 -3.31 16.69 -24.20
CA THR A 246 -2.47 17.86 -23.91
C THR A 246 -1.02 17.42 -23.66
N PRO A 247 -0.01 18.05 -24.28
CA PRO A 247 1.40 17.78 -24.00
C PRO A 247 1.73 17.95 -22.51
N LEU A 248 2.58 17.07 -21.99
CA LEU A 248 2.96 17.08 -20.59
C LEU A 248 4.04 18.12 -20.29
N PRO A 249 4.03 18.73 -19.10
CA PRO A 249 5.16 19.51 -18.60
C PRO A 249 6.44 18.64 -18.51
N PRO A 250 7.63 19.25 -18.63
CA PRO A 250 8.90 18.50 -18.66
C PRO A 250 9.16 17.62 -17.44
N LEU A 251 8.63 18.01 -16.27
CA LEU A 251 8.84 17.29 -14.99
C LEU A 251 7.78 16.23 -14.70
N ALA A 252 6.68 16.18 -15.48
CA ALA A 252 5.54 15.30 -15.21
C ALA A 252 5.90 13.82 -15.22
N ILE A 253 6.75 13.41 -16.17
CA ILE A 253 7.22 12.04 -16.32
C ILE A 253 8.72 11.96 -15.97
N PRO A 254 9.16 10.94 -15.18
CA PRO A 254 10.57 10.73 -14.93
C PRO A 254 11.36 10.47 -16.22
N GLY A 255 12.56 11.04 -16.31
CA GLY A 255 13.53 10.75 -17.38
C GLY A 255 14.37 9.52 -17.05
N GLY A 256 15.46 9.33 -17.85
CA GLY A 256 16.47 8.32 -17.60
C GLY A 256 16.40 7.09 -18.50
N ALA A 257 17.20 6.06 -18.17
CA ALA A 257 17.41 4.89 -19.02
C ALA A 257 16.13 4.08 -19.28
N PHE A 258 15.25 4.02 -18.29
CA PHE A 258 13.97 3.30 -18.48
C PHE A 258 13.05 4.02 -19.44
N ARG A 259 12.95 5.34 -19.33
CA ARG A 259 12.14 6.13 -20.28
C ARG A 259 12.60 5.88 -21.72
N ALA A 260 13.90 5.95 -21.96
CA ALA A 260 14.49 5.72 -23.29
C ALA A 260 14.23 4.28 -23.79
N ALA A 261 14.33 3.29 -22.90
CA ALA A 261 14.05 1.90 -23.25
C ALA A 261 12.56 1.71 -23.59
N PHE A 262 11.67 2.22 -22.73
CA PHE A 262 10.22 2.06 -22.91
C PHE A 262 9.71 2.78 -24.17
N ASP A 263 10.25 3.94 -24.51
CA ASP A 263 9.90 4.66 -25.74
C ASP A 263 10.25 3.84 -27.02
N ALA A 264 11.24 2.95 -26.91
CA ALA A 264 11.62 2.05 -28.01
C ALA A 264 10.79 0.75 -28.07
N PHE A 265 10.01 0.42 -27.04
CA PHE A 265 9.20 -0.80 -27.05
C PHE A 265 8.05 -0.71 -28.04
N THR A 266 7.88 -1.80 -28.77
CA THR A 266 6.71 -2.04 -29.62
C THR A 266 5.47 -2.29 -28.75
N ASP A 267 4.27 -2.13 -29.34
CA ASP A 267 3.03 -2.47 -28.64
C ASP A 267 2.95 -3.96 -28.27
N THR A 268 3.60 -4.83 -29.04
CA THR A 268 3.73 -6.25 -28.68
C THR A 268 4.51 -6.43 -27.38
N GLU A 269 5.63 -5.76 -27.21
CA GLU A 269 6.46 -5.81 -26.01
C GLU A 269 5.76 -5.17 -24.81
N ARG A 270 5.07 -4.07 -25.02
CA ARG A 270 4.23 -3.43 -24.00
C ARG A 270 3.10 -4.36 -23.56
N MET A 271 2.51 -5.11 -24.51
CA MET A 271 1.47 -6.08 -24.21
C MET A 271 2.01 -7.30 -23.44
N GLU A 272 3.24 -7.74 -23.70
CA GLU A 272 3.91 -8.78 -22.91
C GLU A 272 4.05 -8.35 -21.45
N PHE A 273 4.50 -7.11 -21.20
CA PHE A 273 4.58 -6.54 -19.86
C PHE A 273 3.20 -6.43 -19.18
N LEU A 274 2.21 -5.94 -19.91
CA LEU A 274 0.85 -5.83 -19.40
C LEU A 274 0.31 -7.18 -18.95
N ARG A 275 0.48 -8.21 -19.81
CA ARG A 275 0.07 -9.59 -19.51
C ARG A 275 0.77 -10.12 -18.25
N ALA A 276 2.06 -9.90 -18.15
CA ALA A 276 2.87 -10.36 -17.02
C ALA A 276 2.46 -9.65 -15.71
N TYR A 277 2.16 -8.34 -15.77
CA TYR A 277 1.63 -7.60 -14.64
C TYR A 277 0.28 -8.18 -14.16
N TYR A 278 -0.67 -8.42 -15.08
CA TYR A 278 -1.97 -9.02 -14.72
C TYR A 278 -1.83 -10.43 -14.15
N ALA A 279 -0.90 -11.24 -14.69
CA ALA A 279 -0.58 -12.54 -14.10
C ALA A 279 -0.04 -12.40 -12.68
N GLY A 280 0.82 -11.40 -12.44
CA GLY A 280 1.32 -11.04 -11.10
C GLY A 280 0.22 -10.64 -10.13
N VAL A 281 -0.76 -9.85 -10.60
CA VAL A 281 -1.94 -9.46 -9.81
C VAL A 281 -2.75 -10.70 -9.40
N SER A 282 -3.03 -11.62 -10.33
CA SER A 282 -3.79 -12.84 -10.02
C SER A 282 -3.02 -13.79 -9.09
N PHE A 283 -1.70 -13.86 -9.22
CA PHE A 283 -0.87 -14.64 -8.31
C PHE A 283 -0.93 -14.07 -6.88
N MET A 284 -0.79 -12.75 -6.72
CA MET A 284 -0.93 -12.08 -5.43
C MET A 284 -2.33 -12.27 -4.84
N ASP A 285 -3.38 -12.13 -5.66
CA ASP A 285 -4.77 -12.38 -5.25
C ASP A 285 -4.97 -13.78 -4.67
N ALA A 286 -4.36 -14.80 -5.29
CA ALA A 286 -4.41 -16.17 -4.78
C ALA A 286 -3.76 -16.29 -3.39
N GLN A 287 -2.67 -15.56 -3.12
CA GLN A 287 -2.03 -15.55 -1.81
C GLN A 287 -2.90 -14.83 -0.76
N VAL A 288 -3.59 -13.76 -1.15
CA VAL A 288 -4.62 -13.13 -0.29
C VAL A 288 -5.71 -14.12 0.08
N GLY A 289 -6.17 -14.92 -0.89
CA GLY A 289 -7.15 -15.99 -0.67
C GLY A 289 -6.71 -16.99 0.41
N ARG A 290 -5.45 -17.44 0.38
CA ARG A 290 -4.88 -18.35 1.39
C ARG A 290 -4.93 -17.75 2.81
N LEU A 291 -4.63 -16.45 2.95
CA LEU A 291 -4.72 -15.74 4.23
C LEU A 291 -6.17 -15.64 4.72
N MET A 292 -7.12 -15.34 3.83
CA MET A 292 -8.54 -15.30 4.16
C MET A 292 -9.06 -16.67 4.62
N ASP A 293 -8.68 -17.75 3.92
CA ASP A 293 -9.06 -19.11 4.27
C ASP A 293 -8.51 -19.52 5.64
N ALA A 294 -7.34 -18.98 6.06
CA ALA A 294 -6.84 -19.15 7.40
C ALA A 294 -7.71 -18.43 8.45
N LEU A 295 -8.15 -17.19 8.16
CA LEU A 295 -9.08 -16.47 9.04
C LEU A 295 -10.42 -17.19 9.18
N ASP A 296 -10.94 -17.77 8.09
CA ASP A 296 -12.17 -18.59 8.11
C ASP A 296 -11.94 -19.86 8.97
N ARG A 297 -10.86 -20.59 8.74
CA ARG A 297 -10.53 -21.84 9.46
C ARG A 297 -10.40 -21.63 10.95
N PHE A 298 -9.78 -20.55 11.39
CA PHE A 298 -9.57 -20.23 12.80
C PHE A 298 -10.67 -19.35 13.40
N LYS A 299 -11.73 -18.98 12.63
CA LYS A 299 -12.86 -18.13 13.04
C LYS A 299 -12.41 -16.78 13.61
N LEU A 300 -11.55 -16.09 12.89
CA LEU A 300 -10.86 -14.90 13.39
C LEU A 300 -11.44 -13.56 12.90
N TRP A 301 -12.42 -13.56 11.99
CA TRP A 301 -12.94 -12.32 11.40
C TRP A 301 -13.46 -11.32 12.42
N GLU A 302 -14.21 -11.80 13.44
CA GLU A 302 -14.83 -10.95 14.46
C GLU A 302 -13.82 -10.31 15.44
N ARG A 303 -12.57 -10.76 15.40
CA ARG A 303 -11.50 -10.32 16.32
C ARG A 303 -10.23 -9.89 15.61
N THR A 304 -10.29 -9.63 14.32
CA THR A 304 -9.14 -9.21 13.51
C THR A 304 -9.49 -7.99 12.68
N LEU A 305 -8.68 -6.94 12.81
CA LEU A 305 -8.64 -5.84 11.84
C LEU A 305 -7.80 -6.30 10.65
N VAL A 306 -8.42 -6.44 9.47
CA VAL A 306 -7.71 -6.80 8.24
C VAL A 306 -7.57 -5.56 7.37
N VAL A 307 -6.35 -5.24 6.98
CA VAL A 307 -6.02 -4.13 6.09
C VAL A 307 -5.31 -4.69 4.85
N PHE A 308 -5.91 -4.54 3.68
CA PHE A 308 -5.26 -4.75 2.39
C PHE A 308 -4.96 -3.39 1.76
N VAL A 309 -3.71 -3.19 1.34
CA VAL A 309 -3.26 -1.91 0.77
C VAL A 309 -2.13 -2.14 -0.25
N SER A 310 -2.03 -1.29 -1.26
CA SER A 310 -0.81 -1.14 -2.07
C SER A 310 -0.01 0.07 -1.61
N ASP A 311 1.30 -0.01 -1.77
CA ASP A 311 2.21 1.07 -1.38
C ASP A 311 2.28 2.21 -2.41
N ASN A 312 2.04 1.94 -3.68
CA ASN A 312 1.87 2.92 -4.76
C ASN A 312 1.14 2.31 -5.95
N GLY A 313 0.65 3.16 -6.82
CA GLY A 313 0.06 2.76 -8.09
C GLY A 313 1.11 2.56 -9.19
N TYR A 314 0.64 2.36 -10.44
CA TYR A 314 1.50 2.03 -11.58
C TYR A 314 0.82 2.43 -12.89
N HIS A 315 1.54 2.96 -13.87
CA HIS A 315 1.04 3.23 -15.22
C HIS A 315 1.15 1.99 -16.12
N HIS A 316 0.19 1.82 -17.01
CA HIS A 316 0.18 0.79 -18.05
C HIS A 316 0.01 1.44 -19.42
N ASN A 317 0.93 2.32 -19.79
CA ASN A 317 0.95 3.13 -21.01
C ASN A 317 0.15 4.45 -20.97
N GLU A 318 -0.63 4.72 -19.94
CA GLU A 318 -1.28 6.03 -19.80
C GLU A 318 -0.22 7.13 -19.73
N ARG A 319 -0.45 8.24 -20.40
CA ARG A 319 0.47 9.35 -20.57
C ARG A 319 1.80 8.92 -21.22
N ASN A 320 1.75 7.88 -22.06
CA ASN A 320 2.92 7.21 -22.66
C ASN A 320 3.99 6.89 -21.62
N TRP A 321 3.57 6.38 -20.45
CA TRP A 321 4.44 5.99 -19.35
C TRP A 321 4.13 4.56 -18.88
N TRP A 322 5.18 3.90 -18.47
CA TRP A 322 5.09 2.62 -17.76
C TRP A 322 5.91 2.74 -16.49
N ASN A 323 5.40 2.39 -15.37
CA ASN A 323 5.99 2.55 -14.05
C ASN A 323 5.23 3.58 -13.20
N LYS A 324 5.79 3.93 -12.07
CA LYS A 324 5.29 4.82 -11.00
C LYS A 324 6.01 6.17 -11.01
N SER A 325 6.06 6.82 -9.88
CA SER A 325 6.80 8.07 -9.65
C SER A 325 6.22 9.30 -10.38
N THR A 326 4.93 9.33 -10.70
CA THR A 326 4.24 10.50 -11.23
C THR A 326 3.21 11.04 -10.25
N LEU A 327 2.67 12.23 -10.51
CA LEU A 327 1.60 12.81 -9.69
C LEU A 327 0.20 12.54 -10.25
N PHE A 328 0.11 11.70 -11.28
CA PHE A 328 -1.15 11.28 -11.89
C PHE A 328 -1.88 10.23 -11.04
N GLU A 329 -3.18 10.10 -11.27
CA GLU A 329 -4.06 9.17 -10.57
C GLU A 329 -3.48 7.74 -10.55
N ARG A 330 -2.92 7.30 -11.69
CA ARG A 330 -2.39 5.94 -11.87
C ARG A 330 -1.21 5.58 -10.95
N SER A 331 -0.39 6.56 -10.55
CA SER A 331 0.68 6.37 -9.58
C SER A 331 0.26 6.66 -8.13
N CYS A 332 -0.68 7.61 -7.94
CA CYS A 332 -1.00 8.14 -6.62
C CYS A 332 -2.12 7.37 -5.92
N ARG A 333 -3.12 6.88 -6.69
CA ARG A 333 -4.26 6.14 -6.15
C ARG A 333 -3.95 4.66 -6.05
N VAL A 334 -4.32 4.06 -4.93
CA VAL A 334 -4.06 2.66 -4.61
C VAL A 334 -5.31 1.95 -4.10
N PRO A 335 -5.42 0.63 -4.28
CA PRO A 335 -6.42 -0.16 -3.59
C PRO A 335 -6.20 -0.11 -2.07
N LEU A 336 -7.29 0.13 -1.35
CA LEU A 336 -7.38 0.03 0.11
C LEU A 336 -8.70 -0.62 0.47
N ILE A 337 -8.65 -1.78 1.12
CA ILE A 337 -9.80 -2.51 1.63
C ILE A 337 -9.56 -2.79 3.10
N VAL A 338 -10.51 -2.42 3.96
CA VAL A 338 -10.41 -2.65 5.40
C VAL A 338 -11.62 -3.44 5.89
N VAL A 339 -11.37 -4.57 6.52
CA VAL A 339 -12.38 -5.35 7.26
C VAL A 339 -12.16 -5.11 8.74
N ALA A 340 -13.15 -4.52 9.40
CA ALA A 340 -13.11 -4.24 10.83
C ALA A 340 -14.30 -4.92 11.53
N PRO A 341 -14.13 -5.39 12.79
CA PRO A 341 -15.20 -6.08 13.50
C PRO A 341 -16.50 -5.28 13.66
N ASP A 342 -16.39 -3.94 13.78
CA ASP A 342 -17.53 -3.02 13.87
C ASP A 342 -17.77 -2.24 12.56
N GLY A 343 -17.11 -2.63 11.47
CA GLY A 343 -17.19 -2.01 10.17
C GLY A 343 -18.37 -2.51 9.34
N ARG A 344 -18.72 -1.76 8.30
CA ARG A 344 -19.80 -2.11 7.38
C ARG A 344 -19.26 -2.97 6.23
N GLY A 345 -19.65 -4.25 6.20
CA GLY A 345 -19.25 -5.16 5.10
C GLY A 345 -19.89 -4.78 3.75
N GLY A 346 -19.16 -5.04 2.65
CA GLY A 346 -19.63 -4.86 1.27
C GLY A 346 -19.89 -3.41 0.86
N ALA A 347 -19.32 -2.45 1.55
CA ALA A 347 -19.56 -1.03 1.33
C ALA A 347 -18.41 -0.33 0.60
N VAL A 348 -18.74 0.82 -0.02
CA VAL A 348 -17.79 1.66 -0.74
C VAL A 348 -17.72 3.04 -0.10
N CYS A 349 -16.52 3.45 0.28
CA CYS A 349 -16.23 4.82 0.70
C CYS A 349 -15.65 5.61 -0.47
N ARG A 350 -16.34 6.71 -0.85
CA ARG A 350 -15.90 7.58 -1.95
C ARG A 350 -15.13 8.82 -1.50
N ALA A 351 -15.11 9.10 -0.20
CA ALA A 351 -14.32 10.22 0.32
C ALA A 351 -12.82 9.98 0.09
N PRO A 352 -12.04 11.01 -0.26
CA PRO A 352 -10.59 10.90 -0.30
C PRO A 352 -10.02 10.50 1.06
N VAL A 353 -9.11 9.53 1.07
CA VAL A 353 -8.34 9.11 2.24
C VAL A 353 -6.86 9.01 1.87
N GLU A 354 -6.01 8.98 2.86
CA GLU A 354 -4.56 8.95 2.66
C GLU A 354 -3.94 7.77 3.41
N LEU A 355 -2.83 7.20 2.92
CA LEU A 355 -2.21 6.06 3.59
C LEU A 355 -1.66 6.40 4.99
N VAL A 356 -1.32 7.65 5.27
CA VAL A 356 -1.00 8.10 6.66
C VAL A 356 -2.14 7.89 7.64
N ASP A 357 -3.36 7.66 7.18
CA ASP A 357 -4.55 7.36 8.00
C ASP A 357 -4.49 5.94 8.59
N LEU A 358 -3.63 5.06 8.08
CA LEU A 358 -3.51 3.68 8.57
C LEU A 358 -3.02 3.63 10.02
N TYR A 359 -2.00 4.40 10.37
CA TYR A 359 -1.48 4.42 11.74
C TYR A 359 -2.56 4.81 12.76
N PRO A 360 -3.21 5.98 12.66
CA PRO A 360 -4.24 6.35 13.63
C PRO A 360 -5.43 5.38 13.60
N THR A 361 -5.74 4.74 12.47
CA THR A 361 -6.80 3.72 12.38
C THR A 361 -6.45 2.48 13.19
N VAL A 362 -5.25 1.92 13.01
CA VAL A 362 -4.81 0.74 13.76
C VAL A 362 -4.72 1.06 15.26
N ALA A 363 -4.17 2.21 15.61
CA ALA A 363 -4.07 2.65 17.01
C ALA A 363 -5.45 2.80 17.67
N ASP A 364 -6.43 3.41 16.97
CA ASP A 364 -7.81 3.58 17.46
C ASP A 364 -8.50 2.21 17.69
N TYR A 365 -8.39 1.27 16.73
CA TYR A 365 -8.97 -0.06 16.87
C TYR A 365 -8.33 -0.88 18.00
N CYS A 366 -7.05 -0.68 18.24
CA CYS A 366 -6.30 -1.35 19.32
C CYS A 366 -6.38 -0.60 20.66
N GLY A 367 -7.06 0.53 20.74
CA GLY A 367 -7.18 1.33 21.96
C GLY A 367 -5.87 1.94 22.44
N LEU A 368 -4.94 2.23 21.51
CA LEU A 368 -3.60 2.72 21.80
C LEU A 368 -3.46 4.19 21.44
N LYS A 369 -2.65 4.91 22.22
CA LYS A 369 -2.32 6.31 21.95
C LYS A 369 -0.95 6.38 21.27
N PRO A 370 -0.84 6.96 20.06
CA PRO A 370 0.45 7.20 19.42
C PRO A 370 1.32 8.13 20.26
N PRO A 371 2.65 7.88 20.35
CA PRO A 371 3.55 8.69 21.18
C PRO A 371 3.95 10.02 20.53
N HIS A 372 3.61 10.25 19.28
CA HIS A 372 3.89 11.48 18.53
C HIS A 372 2.64 11.95 17.75
N ALA A 373 2.65 13.19 17.30
CA ALA A 373 1.58 13.74 16.48
C ALA A 373 1.58 13.07 15.09
N LEU A 374 0.41 12.64 14.64
CA LEU A 374 0.20 12.01 13.35
C LEU A 374 -0.38 13.00 12.33
N ALA A 375 0.02 12.90 11.08
CA ALA A 375 -0.56 13.65 9.96
C ALA A 375 -1.91 13.07 9.52
N GLY A 376 -2.12 11.78 9.78
CA GLY A 376 -3.34 11.03 9.46
C GLY A 376 -4.47 11.23 10.45
N ARG A 377 -5.63 10.69 10.11
CA ARG A 377 -6.82 10.56 10.98
C ARG A 377 -7.39 9.15 10.92
N SER A 378 -8.00 8.67 12.00
CA SER A 378 -8.63 7.34 12.01
C SER A 378 -9.71 7.23 10.95
N LEU A 379 -9.69 6.12 10.19
CA LEU A 379 -10.74 5.75 9.22
C LEU A 379 -11.95 5.08 9.89
N ARG A 380 -11.91 4.82 11.19
CA ARG A 380 -13.00 4.15 11.91
C ARG A 380 -14.37 4.77 11.71
N PRO A 381 -14.54 6.11 11.68
CA PRO A 381 -15.82 6.72 11.35
C PRO A 381 -16.34 6.35 9.95
N LEU A 382 -15.42 6.29 8.94
CA LEU A 382 -15.75 5.91 7.57
C LEU A 382 -15.98 4.39 7.43
N LEU A 383 -15.34 3.58 8.24
CA LEU A 383 -15.57 2.14 8.29
C LEU A 383 -16.96 1.79 8.85
N LYS A 384 -17.44 2.57 9.82
CA LYS A 384 -18.81 2.45 10.36
C LYS A 384 -19.87 3.06 9.45
N ASN A 385 -19.58 4.21 8.86
CA ASN A 385 -20.47 4.90 7.93
C ASN A 385 -19.67 5.39 6.70
N PRO A 386 -19.58 4.59 5.63
CA PRO A 386 -18.84 4.94 4.41
C PRO A 386 -19.33 6.19 3.69
N ALA A 387 -20.55 6.64 3.98
CA ALA A 387 -21.10 7.90 3.44
C ALA A 387 -20.82 9.11 4.34
N ALA A 388 -20.16 8.94 5.50
CA ALA A 388 -19.81 10.06 6.36
C ALA A 388 -18.82 11.00 5.66
N ARG A 389 -18.81 12.25 6.10
CA ARG A 389 -17.88 13.25 5.58
C ARG A 389 -16.43 12.84 5.91
N GLY A 390 -15.63 12.63 4.87
CA GLY A 390 -14.20 12.36 4.96
C GLY A 390 -13.33 13.61 4.86
N ARG A 391 -12.15 13.46 4.26
CA ARG A 391 -11.28 14.59 3.87
C ARG A 391 -11.87 15.33 2.69
N ASP A 392 -11.60 16.63 2.61
CA ASP A 392 -11.92 17.41 1.42
C ASP A 392 -10.89 17.15 0.30
N ALA A 393 -9.65 16.81 0.67
CA ALA A 393 -8.56 16.56 -0.27
C ALA A 393 -7.49 15.60 0.29
N ALA A 394 -6.78 14.93 -0.62
CA ALA A 394 -5.56 14.16 -0.39
C ALA A 394 -4.37 14.82 -1.10
N PHE A 395 -3.16 14.55 -0.61
CA PHE A 395 -1.95 15.20 -1.09
C PHE A 395 -0.83 14.19 -1.34
N THR A 396 -0.12 14.39 -2.46
CA THR A 396 1.05 13.60 -2.83
C THR A 396 2.15 14.53 -3.33
N LEU A 397 3.41 14.15 -3.10
CA LEU A 397 4.55 14.87 -3.63
C LEU A 397 5.51 13.92 -4.36
N VAL A 398 6.32 14.47 -5.26
CA VAL A 398 7.47 13.80 -5.87
C VAL A 398 8.64 14.77 -6.00
N THR A 399 9.85 14.24 -6.08
CA THR A 399 11.06 15.00 -6.38
C THR A 399 11.62 14.64 -7.76
N ARG A 400 12.30 15.60 -8.40
CA ARG A 400 12.96 15.49 -9.70
C ARG A 400 14.29 16.23 -9.65
N GLY A 401 15.35 15.58 -9.13
CA GLY A 401 16.59 16.27 -8.83
C GLY A 401 16.36 17.44 -7.85
N ARG A 402 16.70 18.68 -8.27
CA ARG A 402 16.45 19.89 -7.46
C ARG A 402 15.00 20.37 -7.47
N HIS A 403 14.16 19.82 -8.33
CA HIS A 403 12.76 20.18 -8.48
C HIS A 403 11.86 19.23 -7.72
N HIS A 404 10.66 19.70 -7.42
CA HIS A 404 9.60 18.88 -6.86
C HIS A 404 8.26 19.24 -7.48
N GLY A 405 7.34 18.32 -7.41
CA GLY A 405 5.94 18.51 -7.73
C GLY A 405 5.06 18.12 -6.54
N GLN A 406 3.96 18.81 -6.39
CA GLN A 406 2.95 18.54 -5.37
C GLN A 406 1.58 18.47 -6.03
N THR A 407 0.71 17.59 -5.57
CA THR A 407 -0.67 17.49 -6.05
C THR A 407 -1.65 17.54 -4.90
N VAL A 408 -2.78 18.17 -5.16
CA VAL A 408 -4.01 18.09 -4.36
C VAL A 408 -5.08 17.38 -5.17
N ARG A 409 -5.72 16.38 -4.55
CA ARG A 409 -6.78 15.55 -5.14
C ARG A 409 -8.03 15.65 -4.28
N THR A 410 -9.09 16.28 -4.80
CA THR A 410 -10.42 16.34 -4.19
C THR A 410 -11.30 15.20 -4.73
N GLU A 411 -12.58 15.21 -4.48
CA GLU A 411 -13.50 14.22 -5.06
C GLU A 411 -13.57 14.30 -6.61
N ARG A 412 -13.46 15.50 -7.15
CA ARG A 412 -13.60 15.74 -8.58
C ARG A 412 -12.30 16.16 -9.28
N TRP A 413 -11.48 16.96 -8.63
CA TRP A 413 -10.39 17.67 -9.26
C TRP A 413 -9.03 17.15 -8.81
N ARG A 414 -8.06 17.12 -9.73
CA ARG A 414 -6.64 17.05 -9.43
C ARG A 414 -5.96 18.32 -9.89
N TYR A 415 -5.21 18.97 -9.00
CA TYR A 415 -4.32 20.08 -9.32
C TYR A 415 -2.89 19.69 -8.99
N ILE A 416 -1.97 19.90 -9.93
CA ILE A 416 -0.55 19.62 -9.78
C ILE A 416 0.21 20.94 -9.95
N GLN A 417 1.16 21.20 -9.07
CA GLN A 417 2.08 22.33 -9.13
C GLN A 417 3.51 21.84 -9.10
N TRP A 418 4.30 22.27 -10.08
CA TRP A 418 5.74 22.02 -10.16
C TRP A 418 6.54 23.23 -9.71
N SER A 419 7.73 22.99 -9.09
CA SER A 419 8.61 24.06 -8.58
C SER A 419 9.28 24.88 -9.66
N ASP A 420 9.21 24.47 -10.93
CA ASP A 420 9.64 25.25 -12.10
C ASP A 420 8.58 26.20 -12.65
N GLY A 421 7.41 26.24 -12.02
CA GLY A 421 6.30 27.12 -12.39
C GLY A 421 5.22 26.48 -13.25
N HIS A 422 5.44 25.28 -13.83
CA HIS A 422 4.39 24.56 -14.55
C HIS A 422 3.29 24.09 -13.60
N ALA A 423 2.08 23.99 -14.14
CA ALA A 423 0.92 23.48 -13.40
C ALA A 423 -0.01 22.69 -14.33
N GLU A 424 -0.80 21.81 -13.70
CA GLU A 424 -1.77 20.97 -14.38
C GLU A 424 -3.06 20.92 -13.58
N LEU A 425 -4.20 20.87 -14.27
CA LEU A 425 -5.52 20.71 -13.66
C LEU A 425 -6.34 19.71 -14.47
N TYR A 426 -6.93 18.72 -13.79
CA TYR A 426 -7.72 17.67 -14.41
C TYR A 426 -9.07 17.51 -13.72
N ASP A 427 -10.15 17.31 -14.53
CA ASP A 427 -11.50 16.98 -14.06
C ASP A 427 -11.69 15.46 -14.11
N GLU A 428 -11.38 14.79 -13.04
CA GLU A 428 -11.42 13.33 -12.91
C GLU A 428 -12.83 12.71 -13.09
N SER A 429 -13.88 13.55 -13.06
CA SER A 429 -15.23 13.08 -13.35
C SER A 429 -15.50 12.94 -14.85
N LYS A 430 -14.67 13.58 -15.70
CA LYS A 430 -14.81 13.60 -17.16
C LYS A 430 -13.61 13.02 -17.88
N ASP A 431 -12.43 13.11 -17.26
CA ASP A 431 -11.15 12.71 -17.83
C ASP A 431 -10.35 11.92 -16.77
N PRO A 432 -10.74 10.67 -16.46
CA PRO A 432 -10.07 9.85 -15.45
C PRO A 432 -8.66 9.40 -15.85
N GLU A 433 -8.26 9.59 -17.11
CA GLU A 433 -6.91 9.29 -17.60
C GLU A 433 -6.03 10.55 -17.67
N GLU A 434 -6.54 11.72 -17.22
CA GLU A 434 -5.80 12.97 -17.09
C GLU A 434 -5.11 13.40 -18.40
N THR A 435 -5.84 13.26 -19.52
CA THR A 435 -5.32 13.56 -20.86
C THR A 435 -5.50 15.01 -21.26
N ARG A 436 -6.42 15.74 -20.61
CA ARG A 436 -6.76 17.12 -20.93
C ARG A 436 -6.45 18.07 -19.80
N ASN A 437 -5.32 18.77 -19.89
CA ASN A 437 -4.93 19.77 -18.91
C ASN A 437 -5.77 21.06 -19.04
N LEU A 438 -6.56 21.37 -18.00
CA LEU A 438 -7.49 22.51 -17.94
C LEU A 438 -6.90 23.73 -17.22
N VAL A 439 -5.60 23.77 -16.93
CA VAL A 439 -4.97 24.82 -16.10
C VAL A 439 -5.16 26.22 -16.70
N ASN A 440 -5.26 26.32 -18.02
CA ASN A 440 -5.47 27.57 -18.76
C ASN A 440 -6.92 27.73 -19.30
N ASP A 441 -7.83 26.83 -18.92
CA ASP A 441 -9.23 26.92 -19.34
C ASP A 441 -9.97 27.92 -18.43
N PRO A 442 -10.54 29.02 -19.01
CA PRO A 442 -11.32 29.98 -18.23
C PRO A 442 -12.50 29.35 -17.48
N GLY A 443 -13.10 28.28 -18.04
CA GLY A 443 -14.18 27.54 -17.41
C GLY A 443 -13.78 26.77 -16.15
N ALA A 444 -12.48 26.57 -15.93
CA ALA A 444 -11.92 25.89 -14.76
C ALA A 444 -11.31 26.84 -13.71
N ALA A 445 -11.39 28.16 -13.92
CA ALA A 445 -10.79 29.18 -13.04
C ALA A 445 -11.27 29.06 -11.57
N SER A 446 -12.56 28.78 -11.35
CA SER A 446 -13.11 28.58 -9.99
C SER A 446 -12.41 27.41 -9.27
N ALA A 447 -12.23 26.28 -9.95
CA ALA A 447 -11.55 25.13 -9.39
C ALA A 447 -10.09 25.46 -9.02
N LEU A 448 -9.36 26.19 -9.86
CA LEU A 448 -8.00 26.63 -9.57
C LEU A 448 -7.94 27.50 -8.31
N ASN A 449 -8.88 28.45 -8.15
CA ASN A 449 -8.94 29.35 -7.00
C ASN A 449 -9.22 28.58 -5.69
N GLU A 450 -9.93 27.47 -5.76
CA GLU A 450 -10.20 26.60 -4.61
C GLU A 450 -9.01 25.69 -4.29
N LEU A 451 -8.36 25.11 -5.31
CA LEU A 451 -7.37 24.07 -5.13
C LEU A 451 -5.97 24.60 -4.82
N ARG A 452 -5.56 25.69 -5.48
CA ARG A 452 -4.22 26.26 -5.29
C ARG A 452 -3.88 26.59 -3.83
N PRO A 453 -4.77 27.20 -3.02
CA PRO A 453 -4.50 27.44 -1.62
C PRO A 453 -4.37 26.17 -0.78
N LEU A 454 -4.96 25.05 -1.22
CA LEU A 454 -4.89 23.78 -0.48
C LEU A 454 -3.47 23.21 -0.45
N LEU A 455 -2.65 23.45 -1.50
CA LEU A 455 -1.25 23.02 -1.50
C LEU A 455 -0.42 23.66 -0.38
N GLY A 456 -0.81 24.85 0.08
CA GLY A 456 -0.19 25.48 1.26
C GLY A 456 -0.35 24.70 2.58
N ARG A 457 -1.17 23.67 2.61
CA ARG A 457 -1.28 22.76 3.76
C ARG A 457 -0.12 21.75 3.84
N LEU A 458 0.57 21.52 2.71
CA LEU A 458 1.81 20.76 2.70
C LEU A 458 2.94 21.62 3.24
N GLY A 459 3.77 21.06 4.09
CA GLY A 459 4.99 21.72 4.55
C GLY A 459 5.99 21.94 3.39
N PRO A 460 7.01 22.78 3.63
CA PRO A 460 8.06 22.96 2.63
C PRO A 460 8.77 21.64 2.38
N VAL A 461 8.94 21.31 1.11
CA VAL A 461 9.75 20.15 0.69
C VAL A 461 11.20 20.52 0.97
N ARG A 462 11.78 19.96 2.02
CA ARG A 462 13.22 20.09 2.26
C ARG A 462 13.91 19.26 1.18
N ALA A 463 14.71 19.93 0.34
CA ALA A 463 15.59 19.23 -0.59
C ALA A 463 16.39 18.18 0.21
N ALA A 464 16.40 16.94 -0.26
CA ALA A 464 17.26 15.93 0.33
C ALA A 464 18.68 16.48 0.28
N GLU A 465 19.29 16.72 1.44
CA GLU A 465 20.74 16.91 1.46
C GLU A 465 21.34 15.66 0.81
N PRO A 466 22.26 15.82 -0.13
CA PRO A 466 22.89 14.68 -0.78
C PRO A 466 23.48 13.82 0.33
N ASN A 467 23.00 12.59 0.41
CA ASN A 467 23.57 11.59 1.32
C ASN A 467 25.06 11.53 1.01
N PRO A 468 25.98 11.79 1.96
CA PRO A 468 27.40 11.62 1.69
C PRO A 468 27.56 10.16 1.28
N SER A 469 27.83 9.94 -0.01
CA SER A 469 28.02 8.61 -0.59
C SER A 469 29.00 7.85 0.29
N PRO A 470 28.68 6.68 0.83
CA PRO A 470 29.71 5.78 1.27
C PRO A 470 30.51 5.45 -0.01
N ASN A 471 31.80 5.73 0.04
CA ASN A 471 32.76 5.54 -1.02
C ASN A 471 32.42 4.32 -1.89
N ARG A 472 32.28 4.55 -3.19
CA ARG A 472 32.40 3.50 -4.20
C ARG A 472 33.84 2.91 -4.05
N GLN A 473 33.92 1.76 -3.45
CA GLN A 473 35.02 0.81 -3.65
C GLN A 473 34.43 -0.49 -4.20
#